data_9b8939f0174fa9b76cd6d5953de40a00
#
_entry.id   9b8939f0174fa9b76cd6d5953de40a00
#
_cell.length_a   1.000
_cell.length_b   1.000
_cell.length_c   1.000
_cell.angle_alpha   90.00
_cell.angle_beta   90.00
_cell.angle_gamma   90.00
#
_symmetry.space_group_name_H-M   'P 1'
#
loop_
_entity.id
_entity.type
_entity.pdbx_description
1 polymer ?
#
loop_
_entity_poly.entity_id
_entity_poly.type
_entity_poly.pdbx_seq_one_letter_code
_entity_poly.pdbx_strand_id
1 'polypeptide(L)'
;LSFPVHETLMVEPTESEPKAELDRFMQALVQIKRECEEIRDGQADAEDNVVKMAQHTAGEACADVWPHPYGREKAVFPLRWVRENKFFPYVTKIDGGYGDRNLCCTCGSLSKE
;
A
#
# COMPACT_ATOMS: atom_id res chain seq x y z
N LEU A 1 10.06 6.88 8.01
CA LEU A 1 11.07 6.24 8.83
C LEU A 1 12.42 6.31 8.15
N SER A 2 13.02 7.50 8.12
CA SER A 2 14.36 7.69 7.58
C SER A 2 15.42 7.31 8.62
N PHE A 3 16.43 6.58 8.18
CA PHE A 3 17.58 6.21 8.99
C PHE A 3 18.86 6.61 8.24
N PRO A 4 19.96 7.00 8.91
CA PRO A 4 21.17 7.47 8.25
C PRO A 4 21.84 6.46 7.31
N VAL A 5 21.58 5.17 7.50
CA VAL A 5 22.11 4.11 6.64
C VAL A 5 21.21 3.98 5.41
N HIS A 6 21.81 4.07 4.23
CA HIS A 6 21.10 3.98 2.96
C HIS A 6 20.32 2.65 2.81
N GLU A 7 19.11 2.72 2.24
CA GLU A 7 18.23 1.56 1.99
C GLU A 7 17.82 0.79 3.26
N THR A 8 17.80 1.45 4.42
CA THR A 8 17.34 0.84 5.66
C THR A 8 16.12 1.53 6.24
N LEU A 9 15.32 0.76 6.95
CA LEU A 9 14.19 1.23 7.75
C LEU A 9 14.50 1.00 9.23
N MET A 10 14.28 2.02 10.05
CA MET A 10 14.29 1.88 11.50
C MET A 10 12.85 1.83 12.00
N VAL A 11 12.52 0.79 12.75
CA VAL A 11 11.20 0.59 13.34
C VAL A 11 11.36 0.39 14.84
N GLU A 12 10.74 1.27 15.61
CA GLU A 12 10.73 1.20 17.08
C GLU A 12 9.27 0.99 17.53
N PRO A 13 8.88 -0.23 17.87
CA PRO A 13 7.59 -0.44 18.54
C PRO A 13 7.65 0.08 19.98
N THR A 14 6.56 0.68 20.44
CA THR A 14 6.45 1.15 21.81
C THR A 14 6.19 0.01 22.79
N GLU A 15 6.46 0.21 24.07
CA GLU A 15 6.20 -0.77 25.14
C GLU A 15 4.71 -1.11 25.28
N SER A 16 3.84 -0.20 24.85
CA SER A 16 2.38 -0.36 24.91
C SER A 16 1.79 -1.24 23.79
N GLU A 17 2.57 -1.59 22.78
CA GLU A 17 2.08 -2.45 21.69
C GLU A 17 1.92 -3.90 22.15
N PRO A 18 0.73 -4.50 21.98
CA PRO A 18 0.52 -5.89 22.33
C PRO A 18 1.30 -6.82 21.40
N LYS A 19 1.74 -7.96 21.95
CA LYS A 19 2.50 -8.97 21.18
C LYS A 19 1.77 -9.37 19.90
N ALA A 20 0.46 -9.49 19.91
CA ALA A 20 -0.33 -9.86 18.73
C ALA A 20 -0.17 -8.86 17.57
N GLU A 21 -0.06 -7.56 17.85
CA GLU A 21 0.17 -6.54 16.84
C GLU A 21 1.60 -6.61 16.29
N LEU A 22 2.58 -6.87 17.15
CA LEU A 22 3.97 -7.08 16.73
C LEU A 22 4.08 -8.31 15.81
N ASP A 23 3.41 -9.41 16.16
CA ASP A 23 3.38 -10.62 15.34
C ASP A 23 2.73 -10.36 13.96
N ARG A 24 1.64 -9.59 13.91
CA ARG A 24 0.99 -9.16 12.65
C ARG A 24 1.93 -8.32 11.80
N PHE A 25 2.60 -7.36 12.41
CA PHE A 25 3.58 -6.53 11.72
C PHE A 25 4.71 -7.36 11.10
N MET A 26 5.26 -8.30 11.85
CA MET A 26 6.29 -9.21 11.35
C MET A 26 5.79 -10.07 10.19
N GLN A 27 4.58 -10.61 10.29
CA GLN A 27 3.96 -11.38 9.21
C GLN A 27 3.74 -10.53 7.95
N ALA A 28 3.33 -9.27 8.11
CA ALA A 28 3.17 -8.35 6.99
C ALA A 28 4.51 -8.09 6.27
N LEU A 29 5.60 -7.85 7.01
CA LEU A 29 6.93 -7.67 6.42
C LEU A 29 7.41 -8.92 5.66
N VAL A 30 7.18 -10.10 6.22
CA VAL A 30 7.52 -11.37 5.54
C VAL A 30 6.71 -11.53 4.24
N GLN A 31 5.42 -11.17 4.27
CA GLN A 31 4.58 -11.24 3.08
C GLN A 31 5.03 -10.23 2.00
N ILE A 32 5.31 -9.00 2.36
CA ILE A 32 5.84 -7.98 1.42
C ILE A 32 7.15 -8.48 0.78
N LYS A 33 8.03 -9.08 1.58
CA LYS A 33 9.28 -9.66 1.04
C LYS A 33 9.00 -10.73 -0.01
N ARG A 34 8.05 -11.63 0.23
CA ARG A 34 7.66 -12.67 -0.76
C ARG A 34 7.12 -12.05 -2.05
N GLU A 35 6.31 -11.02 -1.95
CA GLU A 35 5.78 -10.29 -3.11
C GLU A 35 6.90 -9.60 -3.90
N CYS A 36 7.90 -9.03 -3.22
CA CYS A 36 9.10 -8.50 -3.88
C CYS A 36 9.92 -9.59 -4.58
N GLU A 37 10.02 -10.78 -3.99
CA GLU A 37 10.69 -11.93 -4.60
C GLU A 37 9.95 -12.43 -5.84
N GLU A 38 8.61 -12.45 -5.84
CA GLU A 38 7.81 -12.77 -7.03
C GLU A 38 8.08 -11.80 -8.19
N ILE A 39 8.26 -10.52 -7.90
CA ILE A 39 8.60 -9.51 -8.91
C ILE A 39 10.01 -9.74 -9.44
N ARG A 40 10.97 -9.95 -8.55
CA ARG A 40 12.37 -10.21 -8.91
C ARG A 40 12.51 -11.46 -9.79
N ASP A 41 11.76 -12.51 -9.48
CA ASP A 41 11.81 -13.79 -10.17
C ASP A 41 10.95 -13.82 -11.46
N GLY A 42 10.33 -12.70 -11.83
CA GLY A 42 9.52 -12.55 -13.03
C GLY A 42 8.14 -13.20 -12.97
N GLN A 43 7.67 -13.58 -11.78
CA GLN A 43 6.34 -14.16 -11.57
C GLN A 43 5.24 -13.09 -11.50
N ALA A 44 5.60 -11.84 -11.20
CA ALA A 44 4.72 -10.69 -11.21
C ALA A 44 5.27 -9.62 -12.15
N ASP A 45 4.36 -8.79 -12.70
CA ASP A 45 4.73 -7.70 -13.60
C ASP A 45 5.64 -6.69 -12.88
N ALA A 46 6.66 -6.19 -13.58
CA ALA A 46 7.66 -5.28 -13.00
C ALA A 46 7.09 -3.87 -12.70
N GLU A 47 6.05 -3.45 -13.42
CA GLU A 47 5.46 -2.11 -13.30
C GLU A 47 4.10 -2.13 -12.63
N ASP A 48 3.23 -3.08 -12.96
CA ASP A 48 1.89 -3.21 -12.39
C ASP A 48 1.81 -4.45 -11.48
N ASN A 49 2.15 -4.26 -10.22
CA ASN A 49 2.18 -5.30 -9.21
C ASN A 49 1.67 -4.81 -7.84
N VAL A 50 1.37 -5.74 -6.95
CA VAL A 50 0.76 -5.44 -5.64
C VAL A 50 1.60 -4.52 -4.77
N VAL A 51 2.93 -4.52 -4.92
CA VAL A 51 3.84 -3.69 -4.13
C VAL A 51 3.89 -2.27 -4.69
N LYS A 52 4.14 -2.13 -5.99
CA LYS A 52 4.23 -0.81 -6.65
C LYS A 52 2.89 -0.05 -6.67
N MET A 53 1.79 -0.78 -6.84
CA MET A 53 0.45 -0.18 -6.96
C MET A 53 -0.28 -0.07 -5.62
N ALA A 54 0.32 -0.56 -4.51
CA ALA A 54 -0.23 -0.32 -3.19
C ALA A 54 -0.36 1.22 -2.98
N GLN A 55 -1.41 1.65 -2.44
CA GLN A 55 -2.48 1.03 -1.67
C GLN A 55 -3.79 0.98 -2.49
N HIS A 56 -4.68 0.04 -2.14
CA HIS A 56 -5.95 -0.16 -2.85
C HIS A 56 -7.13 0.25 -1.95
N THR A 57 -8.00 1.13 -2.47
CA THR A 57 -9.18 1.61 -1.75
C THR A 57 -10.34 0.62 -1.82
N ALA A 58 -11.34 0.81 -0.94
CA ALA A 58 -12.58 0.04 -1.01
C ALA A 58 -13.32 0.25 -2.34
N GLY A 59 -13.33 1.48 -2.86
CA GLY A 59 -13.95 1.79 -4.15
C GLY A 59 -13.31 1.05 -5.31
N GLU A 60 -11.98 0.99 -5.34
CA GLU A 60 -11.21 0.23 -6.33
C GLU A 60 -11.46 -1.28 -6.21
N ALA A 61 -11.47 -1.80 -4.98
CA ALA A 61 -11.74 -3.21 -4.71
C ALA A 61 -13.15 -3.65 -5.12
N CYS A 62 -14.14 -2.76 -5.04
CA CYS A 62 -15.54 -3.02 -5.36
C CYS A 62 -15.92 -2.62 -6.80
N ALA A 63 -15.03 -2.02 -7.58
CA ALA A 63 -15.31 -1.63 -8.95
C ALA A 63 -15.57 -2.85 -9.85
N ASP A 64 -16.44 -2.69 -10.85
CA ASP A 64 -16.75 -3.76 -11.82
C ASP A 64 -15.51 -4.18 -12.61
N VAL A 65 -14.65 -3.21 -12.94
CA VAL A 65 -13.40 -3.43 -13.68
C VAL A 65 -12.22 -3.45 -12.71
N TRP A 66 -11.41 -4.49 -12.80
CA TRP A 66 -10.14 -4.61 -12.11
C TRP A 66 -9.01 -4.54 -13.15
N PRO A 67 -8.28 -3.40 -13.25
CA PRO A 67 -7.34 -3.16 -14.34
C PRO A 67 -5.95 -3.78 -14.14
N HIS A 68 -5.74 -4.53 -13.07
CA HIS A 68 -4.43 -5.07 -12.72
C HIS A 68 -4.26 -6.54 -13.11
N PRO A 69 -3.01 -6.99 -13.45
CA PRO A 69 -2.72 -8.37 -13.80
C PRO A 69 -2.74 -9.34 -12.62
N TYR A 70 -2.74 -8.82 -11.40
CA TYR A 70 -2.84 -9.62 -10.17
C TYR A 70 -4.26 -9.66 -9.63
N GLY A 71 -4.57 -10.68 -8.83
CA GLY A 71 -5.90 -10.88 -8.28
C GLY A 71 -6.30 -9.83 -7.26
N ARG A 72 -7.57 -9.42 -7.29
CA ARG A 72 -8.18 -8.47 -6.36
C ARG A 72 -8.03 -8.93 -4.90
N GLU A 73 -8.24 -10.21 -4.64
CA GLU A 73 -8.09 -10.79 -3.29
C GLU A 73 -6.66 -10.64 -2.76
N LYS A 74 -5.65 -10.90 -3.58
CA LYS A 74 -4.23 -10.72 -3.24
C LYS A 74 -3.93 -9.26 -2.88
N ALA A 75 -4.49 -8.31 -3.63
CA ALA A 75 -4.29 -6.88 -3.40
C ALA A 75 -4.93 -6.39 -2.10
N VAL A 76 -6.13 -6.88 -1.79
CA VAL A 76 -6.96 -6.35 -0.68
C VAL A 76 -6.77 -7.15 0.60
N PHE A 77 -6.57 -8.46 0.51
CA PHE A 77 -6.42 -9.38 1.64
C PHE A 77 -5.16 -10.23 1.51
N PRO A 78 -3.97 -9.63 1.54
CA PRO A 78 -2.70 -10.34 1.33
C PRO A 78 -2.39 -11.41 2.39
N LEU A 79 -3.02 -11.28 3.56
CA LEU A 79 -2.92 -12.22 4.69
C LEU A 79 -4.32 -12.53 5.23
N ARG A 80 -4.49 -13.77 5.70
CA ARG A 80 -5.79 -14.24 6.19
C ARG A 80 -6.41 -13.35 7.26
N TRP A 81 -5.62 -12.92 8.24
CA TRP A 81 -6.09 -12.11 9.35
C TRP A 81 -6.49 -10.68 8.94
N VAL A 82 -5.99 -10.17 7.80
CA VAL A 82 -6.39 -8.86 7.26
C VAL A 82 -7.87 -8.85 6.91
N ARG A 83 -8.43 -9.98 6.47
CA ARG A 83 -9.85 -10.10 6.12
C ARG A 83 -10.78 -9.88 7.31
N GLU A 84 -10.36 -10.24 8.51
CA GLU A 84 -11.16 -10.15 9.73
C GLU A 84 -11.33 -8.71 10.23
N ASN A 85 -10.29 -7.87 10.02
CA ASN A 85 -10.26 -6.48 10.48
C ASN A 85 -9.66 -5.56 9.40
N LYS A 86 -10.22 -5.61 8.17
CA LYS A 86 -9.73 -4.78 7.09
C LYS A 86 -10.05 -3.30 7.31
N PHE A 87 -9.02 -2.50 7.37
CA PHE A 87 -9.10 -1.06 7.22
C PHE A 87 -8.70 -0.69 5.79
N PHE A 88 -9.63 -0.15 5.02
CA PHE A 88 -9.33 0.31 3.66
C PHE A 88 -8.70 1.70 3.69
N PRO A 89 -7.61 1.93 2.95
CA PRO A 89 -7.08 3.27 2.77
C PRO A 89 -8.09 4.16 2.02
N TYR A 90 -8.04 5.46 2.28
CA TYR A 90 -8.95 6.43 1.64
C TYR A 90 -8.52 6.82 0.24
N VAL A 91 -7.25 6.65 -0.08
CA VAL A 91 -6.65 7.05 -1.37
C VAL A 91 -5.83 5.90 -1.94
N THR A 92 -5.71 5.85 -3.26
CA THR A 92 -4.80 4.96 -3.97
C THR A 92 -3.37 5.48 -3.91
N LYS A 93 -2.46 4.89 -4.65
CA LYS A 93 -1.07 5.33 -4.75
C LYS A 93 -0.98 6.84 -5.04
N ILE A 94 -0.22 7.55 -4.22
CA ILE A 94 0.00 9.00 -4.35
C ILE A 94 1.32 9.24 -5.09
N ASP A 95 1.28 10.13 -6.10
CA ASP A 95 2.49 10.69 -6.68
C ASP A 95 3.00 11.85 -5.81
N GLY A 96 3.85 11.52 -4.84
CA GLY A 96 4.45 12.52 -3.94
C GLY A 96 5.30 13.55 -4.68
N GLY A 97 6.03 13.12 -5.72
CA GLY A 97 6.85 14.02 -6.52
C GLY A 97 6.02 15.06 -7.30
N TYR A 98 4.84 14.66 -7.79
CA TYR A 98 3.91 15.60 -8.39
C TYR A 98 3.37 16.58 -7.33
N GLY A 99 2.94 16.09 -6.18
CA GLY A 99 2.44 16.90 -5.07
C GLY A 99 3.45 17.95 -4.61
N ASP A 100 4.71 17.57 -4.44
CA ASP A 100 5.78 18.47 -4.03
C ASP A 100 6.05 19.60 -5.05
N ARG A 101 5.88 19.32 -6.33
CA ARG A 101 6.02 20.32 -7.40
C ARG A 101 4.77 21.18 -7.61
N ASN A 102 3.62 20.78 -7.07
CA ASN A 102 2.32 21.41 -7.29
C ASN A 102 1.62 21.71 -5.95
N LEU A 103 2.26 22.53 -5.12
CA LEU A 103 1.79 22.87 -3.79
C LEU A 103 0.54 23.77 -3.76
N CYS A 104 0.19 24.40 -4.87
CA CYS A 104 -0.98 25.27 -4.96
C CYS A 104 -2.16 24.49 -5.50
N CYS A 105 -3.25 24.47 -4.73
CA CYS A 105 -4.52 23.96 -5.20
C CYS A 105 -5.12 24.93 -6.23
N THR A 106 -5.15 24.53 -7.49
CA THR A 106 -5.95 25.19 -8.52
C THR A 106 -7.38 24.64 -8.47
N CYS A 107 -8.08 24.88 -7.38
CA CYS A 107 -9.52 24.66 -7.36
C CYS A 107 -10.13 25.63 -8.38
N GLY A 108 -10.69 25.10 -9.46
CA GLY A 108 -11.49 25.88 -10.40
C GLY A 108 -12.54 26.65 -9.61
N SER A 109 -12.73 27.92 -9.96
CA SER A 109 -13.77 28.76 -9.36
C SER A 109 -15.08 27.99 -9.39
N LEU A 110 -15.66 27.73 -8.21
CA LEU A 110 -17.04 27.26 -8.09
C LEU A 110 -17.91 28.28 -8.84
N SER A 111 -18.38 27.92 -10.02
CA SER A 111 -19.44 28.69 -10.70
C SER A 111 -20.64 28.71 -9.75
N LYS A 112 -20.95 29.88 -9.25
CA LYS A 112 -22.19 30.10 -8.50
C LYS A 112 -23.34 29.91 -9.50
N GLU A 113 -24.08 28.82 -9.38
CA GLU A 113 -25.46 28.74 -9.83
C GLU A 113 -26.38 29.28 -8.75
#